data_a278da02a84333a0f386e555e488781e
#
_entry.id   a278da02a84333a0f386e555e488781e
#
_cell.length_a   1.000
_cell.length_b   1.000
_cell.length_c   1.000
_cell.angle_alpha   90.00
_cell.angle_beta   90.00
_cell.angle_gamma   90.00
#
_symmetry.space_group_name_H-M   'P 1'
#
loop_
_entity.id
_entity.type
_entity.pdbx_description
1 polymer ?
#
loop_
_entity_poly.entity_id
_entity_poly.type
_entity_poly.pdbx_seq_one_letter_code
_entity_poly.pdbx_strand_id
1 'polypeptide(L)'
;MAHHHHHHMGTLEAQTQGPGSMVTANSTVKVGNVTFSNSAPLALIAGPCQMETRDHAFEMAGRLKEMTDKLGIGLVYKSSFDKANRTSLKAARGIGLEKALEVFSDLKKEYGFPVLTDIHTEEQCAAVAPVVDVLQIPAFLCRQTDLLIAAARTGRVVNVKKGQFLAPWDMKNVLAKITESGNPNVLATERGVSFGYNTLVSDMRALPIMAGLGAPVIFDATHSVQQPGGQGGSTGGQREFVETLARAAVAVGVAGFFIETHEDPDNAPSDGPNMVPIDKMPALLEKLMAFDRIAKAL
;
A
#
# COMPACT_ATOMS: atom_id res chain seq x y z
N MET A 1 -28.37 6.70 -0.45
CA MET A 1 -28.19 7.00 -0.47
C MET A 1 -27.73 6.71 -0.32
N ALA A 2 -28.42 6.30 -0.76
CA ALA A 2 -28.18 6.44 -0.62
C ALA A 2 -27.87 5.96 -0.41
N HIS A 3 -28.02 5.73 -0.56
CA HIS A 3 -28.03 5.62 -0.46
C HIS A 3 -27.41 5.02 0.01
N HIS A 4 -27.68 4.67 -0.11
CA HIS A 4 -27.54 4.34 0.17
C HIS A 4 -26.85 3.64 0.64
N HIS A 5 -27.01 3.22 0.58
CA HIS A 5 -26.79 2.82 0.88
C HIS A 5 -26.16 2.11 1.25
N HIS A 6 -26.26 1.64 1.14
CA HIS A 6 -26.12 1.21 1.41
C HIS A 6 -25.43 0.46 1.63
N HIS A 7 -25.38 -0.03 1.39
CA HIS A 7 -25.20 -0.49 1.45
C HIS A 7 -24.59 -1.18 1.53
N HIS A 8 -24.52 -1.71 1.25
CA HIS A 8 -24.33 -2.27 1.18
C HIS A 8 -23.64 -2.86 0.99
N MET A 9 -23.55 -3.25 0.69
CA MET A 9 -23.32 -3.81 0.29
C MET A 9 -22.68 -4.36 0.19
N GLY A 10 -22.48 -4.58 0.01
CA GLY A 10 -21.95 -5.10 -0.03
C GLY A 10 -21.79 -5.87 -0.77
N THR A 11 -21.98 -6.43 -0.94
CA THR A 11 -21.92 -7.12 -1.80
C THR A 11 -21.93 -6.73 -2.87
N LEU A 12 -21.61 -7.08 -3.10
CA LEU A 12 -21.59 -6.61 -4.15
C LEU A 12 -22.61 -6.84 -4.90
N GLU A 13 -23.31 -7.18 -4.53
CA GLU A 13 -24.24 -7.28 -5.09
C GLU A 13 -24.34 -6.48 -5.93
N ALA A 14 -23.95 -6.58 -6.26
CA ALA A 14 -23.92 -6.00 -7.18
C ALA A 14 -24.78 -5.02 -7.37
N GLN A 15 -25.05 -4.61 -6.95
CA GLN A 15 -25.66 -3.72 -7.01
C GLN A 15 -26.08 -3.50 -8.26
N THR A 16 -26.92 -3.61 -8.60
CA THR A 16 -27.43 -3.29 -9.82
C THR A 16 -27.49 -1.84 -9.98
N GLN A 17 -26.59 -1.34 -10.64
CA GLN A 17 -26.52 0.05 -11.02
C GLN A 17 -27.31 0.24 -12.29
N GLY A 18 -28.24 1.16 -12.33
CA GLY A 18 -28.94 1.53 -13.56
C GLY A 18 -28.03 2.26 -14.55
N PRO A 19 -28.50 2.49 -15.78
CA PRO A 19 -27.74 3.28 -16.75
C PRO A 19 -27.42 4.66 -16.20
N GLY A 20 -26.16 5.06 -16.28
CA GLY A 20 -25.69 6.33 -15.74
C GLY A 20 -25.33 6.28 -14.27
N SER A 21 -25.66 5.19 -13.57
CA SER A 21 -25.20 5.01 -12.21
C SER A 21 -23.73 4.60 -12.20
N MET A 22 -23.02 5.03 -11.15
CA MET A 22 -21.61 4.73 -11.02
C MET A 22 -21.35 4.13 -9.64
N VAL A 23 -20.49 3.10 -9.61
CA VAL A 23 -19.95 2.59 -8.35
C VAL A 23 -18.96 3.62 -7.84
N THR A 24 -19.12 4.06 -6.61
CA THR A 24 -18.21 5.00 -5.96
C THR A 24 -17.31 4.26 -5.00
N ALA A 25 -16.15 4.84 -4.70
CA ALA A 25 -15.22 4.26 -3.75
C ALA A 25 -15.84 4.19 -2.36
N ASN A 26 -15.63 3.09 -1.65
CA ASN A 26 -16.02 2.98 -0.26
C ASN A 26 -15.10 3.84 0.61
N SER A 27 -15.69 4.62 1.52
CA SER A 27 -14.92 5.41 2.47
C SER A 27 -14.30 4.55 3.58
N THR A 28 -14.85 3.37 3.80
CA THR A 28 -14.30 2.36 4.71
C THR A 28 -14.07 1.09 3.92
N VAL A 29 -12.83 0.62 3.93
CA VAL A 29 -12.44 -0.60 3.24
C VAL A 29 -11.92 -1.59 4.27
N LYS A 30 -12.50 -2.78 4.28
CA LYS A 30 -12.08 -3.84 5.19
C LYS A 30 -11.25 -4.88 4.44
N VAL A 31 -10.10 -5.20 5.00
CA VAL A 31 -9.21 -6.22 4.48
C VAL A 31 -9.04 -7.25 5.60
N GLY A 32 -9.79 -8.36 5.52
CA GLY A 32 -9.86 -9.27 6.67
C GLY A 32 -10.37 -8.53 7.90
N ASN A 33 -9.59 -8.58 8.97
CA ASN A 33 -9.92 -7.90 10.22
C ASN A 33 -9.31 -6.49 10.33
N VAL A 34 -8.74 -5.98 9.25
CA VAL A 34 -8.10 -4.65 9.22
C VAL A 34 -9.03 -3.65 8.54
N THR A 35 -9.24 -2.51 9.18
CA THR A 35 -10.11 -1.45 8.65
C THR A 35 -9.29 -0.25 8.21
N PHE A 36 -9.53 0.18 6.96
CA PHE A 36 -8.95 1.41 6.42
C PHE A 36 -10.06 2.46 6.25
N SER A 37 -9.93 3.57 6.95
CA SER A 37 -10.83 4.71 6.83
C SER A 37 -10.08 5.97 7.24
N ASN A 38 -10.33 7.07 6.54
CA ASN A 38 -9.67 8.34 6.87
C ASN A 38 -10.08 8.89 8.23
N SER A 39 -11.16 8.35 8.81
CA SER A 39 -11.68 8.79 10.13
C SER A 39 -11.47 7.75 11.23
N ALA A 40 -10.91 6.58 10.91
CA ALA A 40 -10.70 5.51 11.88
C ALA A 40 -9.21 5.48 12.33
N PRO A 41 -8.90 4.78 13.45
CA PRO A 41 -7.51 4.62 13.87
C PRO A 41 -6.64 4.04 12.75
N LEU A 42 -5.37 4.42 12.73
CA LEU A 42 -4.41 4.00 11.71
C LEU A 42 -4.37 2.49 11.53
N ALA A 43 -4.27 2.06 10.29
CA ALA A 43 -3.88 0.70 9.93
C ALA A 43 -2.49 0.71 9.32
N LEU A 44 -1.82 -0.43 9.32
CA LEU A 44 -0.44 -0.55 8.84
C LEU A 44 -0.34 -1.59 7.74
N ILE A 45 0.30 -1.19 6.64
CA ILE A 45 0.78 -2.11 5.60
C ILE A 45 2.30 -2.14 5.78
N ALA A 46 2.86 -3.29 6.10
CA ALA A 46 4.30 -3.38 6.35
C ALA A 46 4.87 -4.74 6.00
N GLY A 47 6.14 -4.75 5.63
CA GLY A 47 6.91 -5.94 5.32
C GLY A 47 8.18 -5.57 4.58
N PRO A 48 9.00 -6.56 4.22
CA PRO A 48 10.21 -6.28 3.43
C PRO A 48 9.85 -5.88 2.00
N CYS A 49 10.75 -5.16 1.36
CA CYS A 49 10.54 -4.70 0.00
C CYS A 49 10.23 -5.89 -0.93
N GLN A 50 11.05 -6.94 -0.85
CA GLN A 50 10.80 -8.15 -1.63
C GLN A 50 10.96 -9.41 -0.77
N MET A 51 10.30 -10.47 -1.19
CA MET A 51 10.40 -11.77 -0.53
C MET A 51 11.72 -12.42 -0.91
N GLU A 52 12.56 -12.69 0.08
CA GLU A 52 13.90 -13.24 -0.13
C GLU A 52 13.90 -14.76 -0.04
N THR A 53 13.55 -15.28 1.13
CA THR A 53 13.41 -16.71 1.39
C THR A 53 12.18 -16.95 2.24
N ARG A 54 11.75 -18.19 2.32
CA ARG A 54 10.64 -18.59 3.21
C ARG A 54 10.97 -18.25 4.67
N ASP A 55 12.18 -18.62 5.13
CA ASP A 55 12.57 -18.38 6.52
C ASP A 55 12.62 -16.90 6.86
N HIS A 56 13.15 -16.09 5.95
CA HIS A 56 13.18 -14.64 6.14
C HIS A 56 11.77 -14.06 6.21
N ALA A 57 10.87 -14.52 5.33
CA ALA A 57 9.47 -14.06 5.35
C ALA A 57 8.80 -14.39 6.68
N PHE A 58 9.00 -15.62 7.21
CA PHE A 58 8.42 -16.01 8.48
C PHE A 58 9.00 -15.22 9.64
N GLU A 59 10.29 -14.96 9.62
CA GLU A 59 10.93 -14.13 10.67
C GLU A 59 10.34 -12.72 10.68
N MET A 60 10.29 -12.07 9.52
CA MET A 60 9.77 -10.71 9.40
C MET A 60 8.29 -10.63 9.77
N ALA A 61 7.51 -11.57 9.24
CA ALA A 61 6.07 -11.62 9.51
C ALA A 61 5.77 -11.84 11.01
N GLY A 62 6.49 -12.77 11.63
CA GLY A 62 6.31 -13.04 13.07
C GLY A 62 6.63 -11.85 13.95
N ARG A 63 7.72 -11.14 13.63
CA ARG A 63 8.11 -9.93 14.38
C ARG A 63 7.10 -8.81 14.19
N LEU A 64 6.61 -8.61 12.97
CA LEU A 64 5.59 -7.59 12.70
C LEU A 64 4.27 -7.94 13.38
N LYS A 65 3.85 -9.20 13.33
CA LYS A 65 2.61 -9.65 13.97
C LYS A 65 2.68 -9.41 15.48
N GLU A 66 3.78 -9.77 16.09
CA GLU A 66 3.95 -9.59 17.53
C GLU A 66 3.86 -8.12 17.94
N MET A 67 4.58 -7.24 17.25
CA MET A 67 4.57 -5.82 17.62
C MET A 67 3.25 -5.14 17.35
N THR A 68 2.58 -5.49 16.25
CA THR A 68 1.30 -4.86 15.91
C THR A 68 0.17 -5.35 16.82
N ASP A 69 0.18 -6.61 17.21
CA ASP A 69 -0.77 -7.13 18.20
C ASP A 69 -0.58 -6.42 19.54
N LYS A 70 0.67 -6.26 19.98
CA LYS A 70 0.98 -5.62 21.24
C LYS A 70 0.56 -4.15 21.26
N LEU A 71 0.72 -3.46 20.14
CA LEU A 71 0.34 -2.05 20.01
C LEU A 71 -1.14 -1.84 19.72
N GLY A 72 -1.82 -2.87 19.25
CA GLY A 72 -3.23 -2.77 18.89
C GLY A 72 -3.49 -2.09 17.55
N ILE A 73 -2.56 -2.21 16.59
CA ILE A 73 -2.73 -1.66 15.25
C ILE A 73 -2.96 -2.81 14.27
N GLY A 74 -3.91 -2.64 13.35
CA GLY A 74 -4.18 -3.66 12.32
C GLY A 74 -3.03 -3.75 11.32
N LEU A 75 -2.68 -4.98 10.94
CA LEU A 75 -1.56 -5.26 10.04
C LEU A 75 -2.02 -5.97 8.78
N VAL A 76 -1.64 -5.40 7.63
CA VAL A 76 -1.61 -6.10 6.34
C VAL A 76 -0.14 -6.33 6.02
N TYR A 77 0.26 -7.60 5.92
CA TYR A 77 1.65 -7.94 5.62
C TYR A 77 1.93 -7.77 4.13
N LYS A 78 3.03 -7.11 3.81
CA LYS A 78 3.39 -6.77 2.43
C LYS A 78 4.74 -7.37 2.05
N SER A 79 4.82 -7.94 0.86
CA SER A 79 6.09 -8.25 0.23
C SER A 79 5.88 -8.36 -1.28
N SER A 80 6.93 -8.14 -2.05
CA SER A 80 6.87 -8.28 -3.51
C SER A 80 7.53 -9.58 -3.94
N PHE A 81 6.97 -10.23 -4.95
CA PHE A 81 7.58 -11.43 -5.53
C PHE A 81 8.51 -11.08 -6.71
N ASP A 82 8.38 -9.87 -7.25
CA ASP A 82 9.20 -9.33 -8.33
C ASP A 82 9.26 -7.81 -8.19
N LYS A 83 10.27 -7.16 -8.80
CA LYS A 83 10.43 -5.71 -8.75
C LYS A 83 10.50 -5.13 -10.15
N ALA A 84 9.47 -4.35 -10.51
CA ALA A 84 9.41 -3.67 -11.81
C ALA A 84 10.27 -2.41 -11.85
N ASN A 85 10.50 -1.77 -10.70
CA ASN A 85 11.17 -0.48 -10.64
C ASN A 85 12.68 -0.56 -10.38
N ARG A 86 13.28 -1.72 -10.59
CA ARG A 86 14.72 -1.85 -10.48
C ARG A 86 15.40 -1.05 -11.61
N THR A 87 16.55 -0.45 -11.29
CA THR A 87 17.26 0.42 -12.24
C THR A 87 18.28 -0.34 -13.07
N SER A 88 18.50 -1.62 -12.82
CA SER A 88 19.49 -2.45 -13.50
C SER A 88 18.97 -3.87 -13.68
N LEU A 89 19.32 -4.51 -14.79
CA LEU A 89 19.03 -5.93 -15.02
C LEU A 89 19.68 -6.84 -13.99
N LYS A 90 20.72 -6.36 -13.32
CA LYS A 90 21.43 -7.13 -12.29
C LYS A 90 20.78 -7.00 -10.91
N ALA A 91 19.84 -6.05 -10.72
CA ALA A 91 19.16 -5.90 -9.45
C ALA A 91 18.28 -7.12 -9.17
N ALA A 92 18.20 -7.52 -7.90
CA ALA A 92 17.46 -8.71 -7.51
C ALA A 92 15.96 -8.53 -7.77
N ARG A 93 15.31 -9.57 -8.30
CA ARG A 93 13.89 -9.55 -8.66
C ARG A 93 12.99 -10.18 -7.60
N GLY A 94 13.50 -11.09 -6.77
CA GLY A 94 12.70 -11.82 -5.79
C GLY A 94 12.64 -13.30 -6.09
N ILE A 95 11.85 -14.05 -5.34
CA ILE A 95 11.79 -15.53 -5.42
C ILE A 95 10.83 -16.04 -6.49
N GLY A 96 10.07 -15.18 -7.12
CA GLY A 96 9.12 -15.55 -8.16
C GLY A 96 7.72 -15.81 -7.62
N LEU A 97 6.75 -15.81 -8.55
CA LEU A 97 5.34 -15.81 -8.23
C LEU A 97 4.87 -17.05 -7.50
N GLU A 98 5.17 -18.23 -8.03
CA GLU A 98 4.62 -19.49 -7.48
C GLU A 98 5.09 -19.73 -6.05
N LYS A 99 6.39 -19.55 -5.81
CA LYS A 99 6.95 -19.70 -4.46
C LYS A 99 6.39 -18.65 -3.51
N ALA A 100 6.26 -17.42 -3.97
CA ALA A 100 5.71 -16.36 -3.14
C ALA A 100 4.28 -16.67 -2.71
N LEU A 101 3.45 -17.19 -3.60
CA LEU A 101 2.07 -17.55 -3.26
C LEU A 101 2.00 -18.66 -2.22
N GLU A 102 2.89 -19.65 -2.30
CA GLU A 102 2.98 -20.69 -1.27
C GLU A 102 3.32 -20.08 0.10
N VAL A 103 4.32 -19.19 0.12
CA VAL A 103 4.76 -18.55 1.36
C VAL A 103 3.65 -17.68 1.92
N PHE A 104 2.99 -16.85 1.11
CA PHE A 104 1.87 -16.05 1.56
C PHE A 104 0.75 -16.90 2.15
N SER A 105 0.40 -18.01 1.48
CA SER A 105 -0.63 -18.91 1.97
C SER A 105 -0.28 -19.46 3.35
N ASP A 106 0.97 -19.88 3.54
CA ASP A 106 1.44 -20.43 4.81
C ASP A 106 1.54 -19.35 5.90
N LEU A 107 1.95 -18.14 5.56
CA LEU A 107 1.98 -17.02 6.50
C LEU A 107 0.57 -16.69 7.00
N LYS A 108 -0.42 -16.69 6.11
CA LYS A 108 -1.81 -16.43 6.49
C LYS A 108 -2.35 -17.52 7.43
N LYS A 109 -1.99 -18.77 7.19
CA LYS A 109 -2.38 -19.87 8.08
C LYS A 109 -1.76 -19.72 9.46
N GLU A 110 -0.49 -19.32 9.50
CA GLU A 110 0.24 -19.21 10.77
C GLU A 110 -0.19 -17.99 11.59
N TYR A 111 -0.33 -16.83 10.94
CA TYR A 111 -0.48 -15.57 11.66
C TYR A 111 -1.86 -14.93 11.53
N GLY A 112 -2.65 -15.30 10.55
CA GLY A 112 -4.02 -14.83 10.38
C GLY A 112 -4.17 -13.41 9.85
N PHE A 113 -3.09 -12.74 9.50
CA PHE A 113 -3.18 -11.40 8.90
C PHE A 113 -3.48 -11.48 7.40
N PRO A 114 -4.10 -10.43 6.81
CA PRO A 114 -4.20 -10.34 5.36
C PRO A 114 -2.86 -9.96 4.74
N VAL A 115 -2.70 -10.22 3.44
CA VAL A 115 -1.45 -9.96 2.73
C VAL A 115 -1.67 -9.11 1.49
N LEU A 116 -0.63 -8.37 1.14
CA LEU A 116 -0.59 -7.48 -0.03
C LEU A 116 0.65 -7.81 -0.87
N THR A 117 0.49 -7.84 -2.18
CA THR A 117 1.63 -7.86 -3.10
C THR A 117 1.34 -6.96 -4.30
N ASP A 118 2.39 -6.48 -4.95
CA ASP A 118 2.25 -5.72 -6.17
C ASP A 118 2.18 -6.65 -7.38
N ILE A 119 1.38 -6.27 -8.38
CA ILE A 119 1.22 -6.99 -9.64
C ILE A 119 1.67 -6.10 -10.79
N HIS A 120 2.11 -6.70 -11.88
CA HIS A 120 2.70 -5.98 -13.00
C HIS A 120 2.02 -6.30 -14.32
N THR A 121 1.28 -7.41 -14.41
CA THR A 121 0.59 -7.82 -15.61
C THR A 121 -0.83 -8.27 -15.29
N GLU A 122 -1.68 -8.31 -16.32
CA GLU A 122 -3.05 -8.75 -16.14
C GLU A 122 -3.14 -10.21 -15.69
N GLU A 123 -2.25 -11.07 -16.21
CA GLU A 123 -2.21 -12.48 -15.83
C GLU A 123 -1.88 -12.66 -14.35
N GLN A 124 -1.02 -11.82 -13.83
CA GLN A 124 -0.65 -11.88 -12.41
C GLN A 124 -1.84 -11.56 -11.51
N CYS A 125 -2.75 -10.69 -11.95
CA CYS A 125 -3.95 -10.37 -11.17
C CYS A 125 -4.76 -11.63 -10.86
N ALA A 126 -5.06 -12.42 -11.88
CA ALA A 126 -5.82 -13.66 -11.70
C ALA A 126 -5.03 -14.68 -10.88
N ALA A 127 -3.71 -14.74 -11.06
CA ALA A 127 -2.86 -15.71 -10.36
C ALA A 127 -2.76 -15.43 -8.87
N VAL A 128 -2.67 -14.15 -8.45
CA VAL A 128 -2.51 -13.80 -7.02
C VAL A 128 -3.83 -13.75 -6.26
N ALA A 129 -4.94 -13.44 -6.93
CA ALA A 129 -6.22 -13.17 -6.28
C ALA A 129 -6.71 -14.28 -5.35
N PRO A 130 -6.50 -15.59 -5.62
CA PRO A 130 -6.94 -16.63 -4.70
C PRO A 130 -6.25 -16.59 -3.33
N VAL A 131 -5.06 -16.01 -3.23
CA VAL A 131 -4.25 -16.01 -2.00
C VAL A 131 -4.13 -14.62 -1.40
N VAL A 132 -3.94 -13.61 -2.23
CA VAL A 132 -3.59 -12.25 -1.81
C VAL A 132 -4.85 -11.41 -1.62
N ASP A 133 -4.90 -10.65 -0.53
CA ASP A 133 -6.10 -9.88 -0.14
C ASP A 133 -6.11 -8.49 -0.77
N VAL A 134 -4.94 -7.92 -1.02
CA VAL A 134 -4.80 -6.60 -1.64
C VAL A 134 -3.84 -6.69 -2.81
N LEU A 135 -4.32 -6.35 -3.99
CA LEU A 135 -3.46 -6.22 -5.18
C LEU A 135 -2.98 -4.79 -5.27
N GLN A 136 -1.67 -4.60 -5.34
CA GLN A 136 -1.09 -3.27 -5.43
C GLN A 136 -0.64 -2.96 -6.84
N ILE A 137 -1.06 -1.79 -7.31
CA ILE A 137 -0.60 -1.23 -8.59
C ILE A 137 0.64 -0.39 -8.31
N PRO A 138 1.80 -0.75 -8.87
CA PRO A 138 3.01 0.07 -8.73
C PRO A 138 2.82 1.47 -9.29
N ALA A 139 3.53 2.44 -8.74
CA ALA A 139 3.36 3.84 -9.11
C ALA A 139 3.57 4.08 -10.62
N PHE A 140 4.58 3.48 -11.22
CA PHE A 140 4.83 3.65 -12.64
C PHE A 140 3.71 3.11 -13.53
N LEU A 141 2.87 2.22 -13.02
CA LEU A 141 1.82 1.56 -13.78
C LEU A 141 0.42 2.11 -13.46
N CYS A 142 0.34 3.19 -12.69
CA CYS A 142 -0.95 3.68 -12.19
C CYS A 142 -1.89 4.20 -13.29
N ARG A 143 -1.40 4.42 -14.49
CA ARG A 143 -2.22 4.85 -15.63
C ARG A 143 -2.47 3.73 -16.65
N GLN A 144 -2.02 2.51 -16.38
CA GLN A 144 -2.23 1.36 -17.27
C GLN A 144 -3.67 0.87 -17.12
N THR A 145 -4.55 1.32 -18.00
CA THR A 145 -5.99 1.08 -17.89
C THR A 145 -6.35 -0.40 -17.79
N ASP A 146 -5.77 -1.22 -18.68
CA ASP A 146 -6.11 -2.64 -18.69
C ASP A 146 -5.67 -3.35 -17.42
N LEU A 147 -4.54 -2.93 -16.85
CA LEU A 147 -4.04 -3.49 -15.59
C LEU A 147 -4.97 -3.12 -14.43
N LEU A 148 -5.40 -1.86 -14.36
CA LEU A 148 -6.34 -1.39 -13.34
C LEU A 148 -7.66 -2.16 -13.41
N ILE A 149 -8.18 -2.36 -14.60
CA ILE A 149 -9.43 -3.10 -14.81
C ILE A 149 -9.26 -4.56 -14.40
N ALA A 150 -8.15 -5.19 -14.79
CA ALA A 150 -7.89 -6.59 -14.43
C ALA A 150 -7.80 -6.76 -12.91
N ALA A 151 -7.10 -5.85 -12.24
CA ALA A 151 -7.02 -5.88 -10.78
C ALA A 151 -8.40 -5.69 -10.14
N ALA A 152 -9.18 -4.72 -10.61
CA ALA A 152 -10.53 -4.45 -10.11
C ALA A 152 -11.43 -5.68 -10.23
N ARG A 153 -11.35 -6.36 -11.36
CA ARG A 153 -12.24 -7.50 -11.65
C ARG A 153 -11.94 -8.75 -10.83
N THR A 154 -10.82 -8.79 -10.13
CA THR A 154 -10.57 -9.89 -9.17
C THR A 154 -11.51 -9.83 -7.97
N GLY A 155 -12.13 -8.68 -7.70
CA GLY A 155 -12.94 -8.44 -6.52
C GLY A 155 -12.14 -8.22 -5.24
N ARG A 156 -10.82 -8.31 -5.31
CA ARG A 156 -9.95 -8.03 -4.16
C ARG A 156 -9.77 -6.52 -4.00
N VAL A 157 -9.36 -6.10 -2.82
CA VAL A 157 -9.01 -4.70 -2.58
C VAL A 157 -7.84 -4.33 -3.49
N VAL A 158 -7.92 -3.15 -4.11
CA VAL A 158 -6.86 -2.65 -4.96
C VAL A 158 -6.24 -1.42 -4.31
N ASN A 159 -4.93 -1.47 -4.06
CA ASN A 159 -4.18 -0.32 -3.60
C ASN A 159 -3.42 0.27 -4.78
N VAL A 160 -3.65 1.54 -5.08
CA VAL A 160 -2.94 2.22 -6.17
C VAL A 160 -1.94 3.18 -5.59
N LYS A 161 -0.67 2.97 -5.90
CA LYS A 161 0.37 3.96 -5.62
C LYS A 161 0.28 5.07 -6.65
N LYS A 162 0.10 6.30 -6.19
CA LYS A 162 0.03 7.44 -7.08
C LYS A 162 1.40 7.63 -7.76
N GLY A 163 1.41 7.70 -9.09
CA GLY A 163 2.65 7.93 -9.84
C GLY A 163 3.32 9.24 -9.44
N GLN A 164 4.65 9.24 -9.47
CA GLN A 164 5.47 10.38 -9.11
C GLN A 164 5.24 11.59 -10.04
N PHE A 165 4.64 11.34 -11.17
CA PHE A 165 4.33 12.34 -12.20
C PHE A 165 2.88 12.83 -12.14
N LEU A 166 2.06 12.27 -11.25
CA LEU A 166 0.62 12.49 -11.25
C LEU A 166 0.21 13.49 -10.17
N ALA A 167 -0.63 14.46 -10.56
CA ALA A 167 -1.23 15.37 -9.59
C ALA A 167 -2.27 14.62 -8.74
N PRO A 168 -2.45 15.02 -7.46
CA PRO A 168 -3.38 14.30 -6.59
C PRO A 168 -4.83 14.31 -7.09
N TRP A 169 -5.29 15.37 -7.74
CA TRP A 169 -6.65 15.43 -8.28
C TRP A 169 -6.83 14.51 -9.49
N ASP A 170 -5.76 14.15 -10.20
CA ASP A 170 -5.84 13.23 -11.32
C ASP A 170 -6.03 11.78 -10.87
N MET A 171 -5.85 11.50 -9.59
CA MET A 171 -6.21 10.18 -9.03
C MET A 171 -7.70 9.89 -9.20
N LYS A 172 -8.54 10.91 -9.39
CA LYS A 172 -9.95 10.71 -9.68
C LYS A 172 -10.14 9.76 -10.87
N ASN A 173 -9.39 9.97 -11.94
CA ASN A 173 -9.51 9.13 -13.14
C ASN A 173 -8.99 7.72 -12.90
N VAL A 174 -7.92 7.59 -12.13
CA VAL A 174 -7.35 6.28 -11.78
C VAL A 174 -8.35 5.47 -10.96
N LEU A 175 -8.90 6.09 -9.91
CA LEU A 175 -9.89 5.42 -9.05
C LEU A 175 -11.16 5.07 -9.82
N ALA A 176 -11.59 5.94 -10.74
CA ALA A 176 -12.79 5.71 -11.54
C ALA A 176 -12.65 4.46 -12.42
N LYS A 177 -11.48 4.19 -12.95
CA LYS A 177 -11.25 2.97 -13.75
C LYS A 177 -11.48 1.70 -12.94
N ILE A 178 -11.22 1.75 -11.64
CA ILE A 178 -11.44 0.61 -10.74
C ILE A 178 -12.89 0.54 -10.32
N THR A 179 -13.46 1.66 -9.85
CA THR A 179 -14.84 1.67 -9.36
C THR A 179 -15.85 1.43 -10.48
N GLU A 180 -15.60 1.98 -11.67
CA GLU A 180 -16.49 1.76 -12.84
C GLU A 180 -16.40 0.32 -13.35
N SER A 181 -15.37 -0.41 -12.99
CA SER A 181 -15.27 -1.85 -13.26
C SER A 181 -16.01 -2.69 -12.22
N GLY A 182 -16.73 -2.05 -11.29
CA GLY A 182 -17.57 -2.71 -10.30
C GLY A 182 -16.91 -2.95 -8.95
N ASN A 183 -15.73 -2.42 -8.69
CA ASN A 183 -15.01 -2.64 -7.43
C ASN A 183 -14.86 -1.35 -6.64
N PRO A 184 -15.65 -1.15 -5.57
CA PRO A 184 -15.56 0.06 -4.75
C PRO A 184 -14.43 0.00 -3.70
N ASN A 185 -13.76 -1.13 -3.54
CA ASN A 185 -12.77 -1.34 -2.50
C ASN A 185 -11.37 -0.99 -3.00
N VAL A 186 -11.07 0.30 -3.00
CA VAL A 186 -9.81 0.84 -3.50
C VAL A 186 -9.17 1.73 -2.45
N LEU A 187 -7.84 1.69 -2.38
CA LEU A 187 -7.03 2.53 -1.51
C LEU A 187 -6.14 3.40 -2.41
N ALA A 188 -5.96 4.67 -2.03
CA ALA A 188 -5.11 5.60 -2.75
C ALA A 188 -3.86 5.90 -1.92
N THR A 189 -2.68 5.61 -2.45
CA THR A 189 -1.42 5.75 -1.71
C THR A 189 -0.56 6.85 -2.29
N GLU A 190 -0.19 7.82 -1.45
CA GLU A 190 0.75 8.89 -1.77
C GLU A 190 2.18 8.40 -1.50
N ARG A 191 3.11 8.65 -2.42
CA ARG A 191 4.52 8.23 -2.28
C ARG A 191 5.51 9.27 -2.79
N GLY A 192 5.09 10.52 -2.90
CA GLY A 192 5.93 11.62 -3.37
C GLY A 192 5.82 11.83 -4.87
N VAL A 193 6.18 13.03 -5.28
CA VAL A 193 6.20 13.44 -6.68
C VAL A 193 7.61 13.86 -7.06
N SER A 194 7.96 13.67 -8.32
CA SER A 194 9.26 14.07 -8.85
C SER A 194 9.43 15.58 -8.78
N PHE A 195 10.59 16.01 -8.30
CA PHE A 195 10.94 17.42 -8.20
C PHE A 195 12.39 17.57 -8.64
N GLY A 196 12.57 17.88 -9.92
CA GLY A 196 13.90 17.88 -10.53
C GLY A 196 14.44 16.47 -10.72
N TYR A 197 15.76 16.34 -10.75
CA TYR A 197 16.41 15.05 -10.97
C TYR A 197 16.64 14.30 -9.67
N ASN A 198 16.31 13.02 -9.65
CA ASN A 198 16.62 12.09 -8.55
C ASN A 198 16.11 12.55 -7.17
N THR A 199 15.04 13.34 -7.14
CA THR A 199 14.48 13.89 -5.91
C THR A 199 12.97 13.78 -5.91
N LEU A 200 12.40 13.54 -4.73
CA LEU A 200 10.96 13.52 -4.51
C LEU A 200 10.59 14.56 -3.46
N VAL A 201 9.39 15.10 -3.60
CA VAL A 201 8.80 15.99 -2.60
C VAL A 201 7.41 15.43 -2.25
N SER A 202 7.06 15.49 -0.98
CA SER A 202 5.72 15.12 -0.52
C SER A 202 4.91 16.39 -0.30
N ASP A 203 3.87 16.57 -1.10
CA ASP A 203 2.92 17.67 -0.92
C ASP A 203 1.83 17.19 0.05
N MET A 204 1.84 17.69 1.27
CA MET A 204 0.88 17.27 2.29
C MET A 204 -0.55 17.62 1.93
N ARG A 205 -0.78 18.62 1.04
CA ARG A 205 -2.11 18.94 0.53
C ARG A 205 -2.69 17.79 -0.30
N ALA A 206 -1.85 16.94 -0.86
CA ALA A 206 -2.30 15.78 -1.63
C ALA A 206 -3.18 14.84 -0.80
N LEU A 207 -2.93 14.76 0.50
CA LEU A 207 -3.65 13.84 1.37
C LEU A 207 -5.14 14.21 1.48
N PRO A 208 -5.52 15.44 1.88
CA PRO A 208 -6.93 15.81 1.89
C PRO A 208 -7.54 15.90 0.48
N ILE A 209 -6.77 16.25 -0.55
CA ILE A 209 -7.28 16.26 -1.92
C ILE A 209 -7.72 14.84 -2.32
N MET A 210 -6.88 13.85 -2.08
CA MET A 210 -7.23 12.46 -2.42
C MET A 210 -8.33 11.92 -1.50
N ALA A 211 -8.34 12.30 -0.23
CA ALA A 211 -9.42 11.91 0.68
C ALA A 211 -10.77 12.41 0.16
N GLY A 212 -10.80 13.60 -0.43
CA GLY A 212 -12.00 14.17 -1.03
C GLY A 212 -12.51 13.38 -2.24
N LEU A 213 -11.73 12.47 -2.81
CA LEU A 213 -12.15 11.60 -3.90
C LEU A 213 -12.93 10.37 -3.40
N GLY A 214 -12.96 10.15 -2.08
CA GLY A 214 -13.81 9.16 -1.43
C GLY A 214 -13.11 7.92 -0.90
N ALA A 215 -11.96 7.55 -1.43
CA ALA A 215 -11.23 6.36 -0.99
C ALA A 215 -10.38 6.64 0.25
N PRO A 216 -10.10 5.62 1.07
CA PRO A 216 -9.11 5.77 2.13
C PRO A 216 -7.73 6.09 1.57
N VAL A 217 -7.01 6.98 2.25
CA VAL A 217 -5.70 7.45 1.80
C VAL A 217 -4.61 6.82 2.67
N ILE A 218 -3.60 6.28 2.00
CA ILE A 218 -2.43 5.68 2.62
C ILE A 218 -1.21 6.57 2.33
N PHE A 219 -0.35 6.77 3.31
CA PHE A 219 0.92 7.44 3.08
C PHE A 219 2.05 6.41 3.10
N ASP A 220 2.79 6.35 2.00
CA ASP A 220 3.97 5.49 1.90
C ASP A 220 5.17 6.26 2.45
N ALA A 221 5.55 5.97 3.69
CA ALA A 221 6.59 6.71 4.38
C ALA A 221 7.99 6.37 3.88
N THR A 222 8.20 5.15 3.37
CA THR A 222 9.53 4.71 2.98
C THR A 222 9.86 5.05 1.53
N HIS A 223 8.89 4.94 0.61
CA HIS A 223 9.14 5.33 -0.78
C HIS A 223 9.15 6.84 -0.98
N SER A 224 8.52 7.60 -0.09
CA SER A 224 8.55 9.08 -0.18
C SER A 224 9.94 9.67 0.05
N VAL A 225 10.85 8.92 0.64
CA VAL A 225 12.24 9.35 0.86
C VAL A 225 13.22 8.75 -0.14
N GLN A 226 12.75 8.07 -1.19
CA GLN A 226 13.61 7.55 -2.25
C GLN A 226 14.32 8.68 -2.98
N GLN A 227 15.53 8.36 -3.47
CA GLN A 227 16.26 9.18 -4.43
C GLN A 227 16.42 8.33 -5.70
N PRO A 228 15.40 8.31 -6.59
CA PRO A 228 15.40 7.41 -7.73
C PRO A 228 16.65 7.57 -8.59
N GLY A 229 17.39 6.46 -8.81
CA GLY A 229 18.63 6.50 -9.57
C GLY A 229 19.80 7.18 -8.88
N GLY A 230 19.66 7.59 -7.62
CA GLY A 230 20.69 8.36 -6.91
C GLY A 230 21.99 7.58 -6.65
N GLN A 231 21.94 6.25 -6.75
CA GLN A 231 23.11 5.39 -6.55
C GLN A 231 23.45 4.57 -7.81
N GLY A 232 23.10 5.08 -8.99
CA GLY A 232 23.41 4.39 -10.24
C GLY A 232 22.59 3.13 -10.43
N GLY A 233 23.18 1.95 -10.18
CA GLY A 233 22.51 0.66 -10.37
C GLY A 233 21.40 0.34 -9.39
N SER A 234 21.24 1.13 -8.32
CA SER A 234 20.20 0.95 -7.32
C SER A 234 19.57 2.30 -6.97
N THR A 235 18.37 2.24 -6.37
CA THR A 235 17.69 3.43 -5.88
C THR A 235 18.33 3.86 -4.55
N GLY A 236 18.71 5.15 -4.45
CA GLY A 236 19.14 5.75 -3.20
C GLY A 236 17.95 6.14 -2.34
N GLY A 237 18.19 6.55 -1.10
CA GLY A 237 17.14 6.99 -0.19
C GLY A 237 17.69 7.68 1.03
N GLN A 238 16.77 8.35 1.75
CA GLN A 238 17.08 9.16 2.92
C GLN A 238 16.25 8.69 4.11
N ARG A 239 16.57 7.50 4.62
CA ARG A 239 15.88 6.87 5.76
C ARG A 239 15.68 7.81 6.93
N GLU A 240 16.60 8.72 7.16
CA GLU A 240 16.54 9.68 8.27
C GLU A 240 15.30 10.56 8.22
N PHE A 241 14.64 10.71 7.07
CA PHE A 241 13.46 11.54 6.93
C PHE A 241 12.14 10.77 6.94
N VAL A 242 12.17 9.45 7.13
CA VAL A 242 10.95 8.64 7.18
C VAL A 242 10.04 9.14 8.30
N GLU A 243 10.55 9.27 9.51
CA GLU A 243 9.74 9.73 10.64
C GLU A 243 9.25 11.16 10.43
N THR A 244 10.10 12.05 9.89
CA THR A 244 9.71 13.44 9.61
C THR A 244 8.47 13.51 8.73
N LEU A 245 8.48 12.79 7.61
CA LEU A 245 7.36 12.80 6.68
C LEU A 245 6.15 12.06 7.24
N ALA A 246 6.37 10.95 7.93
CA ALA A 246 5.28 10.18 8.52
C ALA A 246 4.54 11.00 9.58
N ARG A 247 5.26 11.75 10.42
CA ARG A 247 4.65 12.61 11.43
C ARG A 247 3.82 13.73 10.79
N ALA A 248 4.33 14.33 9.71
CA ALA A 248 3.57 15.34 8.98
C ALA A 248 2.28 14.75 8.39
N ALA A 249 2.39 13.58 7.78
CA ALA A 249 1.24 12.92 7.16
C ALA A 249 0.16 12.52 8.18
N VAL A 250 0.56 11.96 9.32
CA VAL A 250 -0.41 11.56 10.34
C VAL A 250 -1.09 12.77 10.97
N ALA A 251 -0.38 13.89 11.09
CA ALA A 251 -0.97 15.12 11.62
C ALA A 251 -2.06 15.66 10.69
N VAL A 252 -1.88 15.53 9.38
CA VAL A 252 -2.91 15.89 8.40
C VAL A 252 -4.10 14.92 8.49
N GLY A 253 -3.83 13.64 8.66
CA GLY A 253 -4.82 12.59 8.76
C GLY A 253 -4.78 11.65 7.56
N VAL A 254 -4.56 10.37 7.83
CA VAL A 254 -4.54 9.31 6.82
C VAL A 254 -5.19 8.06 7.39
N ALA A 255 -5.67 7.17 6.51
CA ALA A 255 -6.24 5.89 6.91
C ALA A 255 -5.17 4.92 7.38
N GLY A 256 -3.96 5.03 6.86
CA GLY A 256 -2.89 4.11 7.22
C GLY A 256 -1.55 4.50 6.64
N PHE A 257 -0.56 3.76 7.03
CA PHE A 257 0.80 3.89 6.52
C PHE A 257 1.24 2.64 5.77
N PHE A 258 2.07 2.87 4.77
CA PHE A 258 2.82 1.83 4.08
C PHE A 258 4.28 2.02 4.48
N ILE A 259 4.87 1.03 5.16
CA ILE A 259 6.24 1.13 5.66
C ILE A 259 6.99 -0.17 5.35
N GLU A 260 8.04 -0.07 4.56
CA GLU A 260 8.90 -1.22 4.33
C GLU A 260 9.96 -1.30 5.44
N THR A 261 10.24 -2.52 5.87
CA THR A 261 11.14 -2.77 7.00
C THR A 261 11.97 -4.03 6.74
N HIS A 262 13.12 -4.11 7.39
CA HIS A 262 14.06 -5.22 7.22
C HIS A 262 14.91 -5.33 8.48
N GLU A 263 15.41 -6.53 8.77
CA GLU A 263 16.28 -6.71 9.94
C GLU A 263 17.67 -6.09 9.71
N ASP A 264 18.08 -5.97 8.45
CA ASP A 264 19.38 -5.42 8.05
C ASP A 264 19.22 -4.65 6.71
N PRO A 265 18.61 -3.45 6.76
CA PRO A 265 18.24 -2.74 5.52
C PRO A 265 19.42 -2.48 4.58
N ASP A 266 20.60 -2.21 5.12
CA ASP A 266 21.76 -1.86 4.29
C ASP A 266 22.25 -3.02 3.43
N ASN A 267 21.93 -4.25 3.82
CA ASN A 267 22.29 -5.45 3.08
C ASN A 267 21.07 -6.10 2.40
N ALA A 268 19.93 -5.41 2.36
CA ALA A 268 18.76 -5.91 1.68
C ALA A 268 18.93 -5.90 0.16
N PRO A 269 18.24 -6.81 -0.57
CA PRO A 269 18.39 -6.90 -2.03
C PRO A 269 17.83 -5.69 -2.79
N SER A 270 16.92 -4.91 -2.17
CA SER A 270 16.34 -3.71 -2.80
C SER A 270 15.86 -2.72 -1.76
N ASP A 271 15.79 -1.45 -2.14
CA ASP A 271 15.28 -0.32 -1.34
C ASP A 271 15.92 -0.15 0.06
N GLY A 272 17.12 -0.73 0.26
CA GLY A 272 17.80 -0.67 1.56
C GLY A 272 17.86 0.72 2.18
N PRO A 273 18.27 1.77 1.43
CA PRO A 273 18.41 3.11 1.99
C PRO A 273 17.11 3.76 2.47
N ASN A 274 15.95 3.20 2.12
CA ASN A 274 14.65 3.73 2.54
C ASN A 274 14.04 2.97 3.70
N MET A 275 14.33 1.67 3.82
CA MET A 275 13.62 0.81 4.76
C MET A 275 13.95 1.14 6.21
N VAL A 276 12.96 0.99 7.06
CA VAL A 276 13.12 1.16 8.51
C VAL A 276 13.68 -0.13 9.08
N PRO A 277 14.74 -0.08 9.88
CA PRO A 277 15.18 -1.26 10.65
C PRO A 277 14.04 -1.75 11.52
N ILE A 278 13.78 -3.06 11.51
CA ILE A 278 12.60 -3.58 12.20
C ILE A 278 12.61 -3.32 13.70
N ASP A 279 13.79 -3.24 14.30
CA ASP A 279 13.92 -2.93 15.73
C ASP A 279 13.41 -1.53 16.07
N LYS A 280 13.36 -0.62 15.10
CA LYS A 280 12.88 0.75 15.31
C LYS A 280 11.40 0.92 15.01
N MET A 281 10.75 -0.10 14.48
CA MET A 281 9.33 -0.03 14.12
C MET A 281 8.43 0.20 15.35
N PRO A 282 8.59 -0.50 16.47
CA PRO A 282 7.67 -0.28 17.60
C PRO A 282 7.64 1.16 18.07
N ALA A 283 8.80 1.80 18.26
CA ALA A 283 8.86 3.19 18.71
C ALA A 283 8.25 4.16 17.70
N LEU A 284 8.51 3.92 16.42
CA LEU A 284 7.91 4.73 15.35
C LEU A 284 6.39 4.60 15.35
N LEU A 285 5.87 3.38 15.41
CA LEU A 285 4.43 3.14 15.42
C LEU A 285 3.75 3.76 16.63
N GLU A 286 4.36 3.69 17.81
CA GLU A 286 3.81 4.33 19.00
C GLU A 286 3.64 5.83 18.82
N LYS A 287 4.65 6.49 18.27
CA LYS A 287 4.57 7.92 17.98
C LYS A 287 3.46 8.24 16.98
N LEU A 288 3.41 7.50 15.88
CA LEU A 288 2.40 7.74 14.85
C LEU A 288 0.99 7.52 15.38
N MET A 289 0.80 6.49 16.21
CA MET A 289 -0.51 6.23 16.83
C MET A 289 -0.91 7.34 17.79
N ALA A 290 0.05 7.92 18.53
CA ALA A 290 -0.22 9.04 19.43
C ALA A 290 -0.67 10.28 18.66
N PHE A 291 0.04 10.64 17.59
CA PHE A 291 -0.37 11.74 16.71
C PHE A 291 -1.72 11.47 16.04
N ASP A 292 -1.94 10.22 15.65
CA ASP A 292 -3.20 9.83 15.00
C ASP A 292 -4.40 10.05 15.91
N ARG A 293 -4.28 9.74 17.19
CA ARG A 293 -5.38 9.96 18.14
C ARG A 293 -5.79 11.43 18.19
N ILE A 294 -4.82 12.33 18.14
CA ILE A 294 -5.10 13.77 18.12
C ILE A 294 -5.73 14.15 16.78
N ALA A 295 -5.14 13.72 15.67
CA ALA A 295 -5.65 14.04 14.33
C ALA A 295 -7.08 13.57 14.13
N LYS A 296 -7.42 12.36 14.58
CA LYS A 296 -8.77 11.80 14.41
C LYS A 296 -9.79 12.42 15.36
N ALA A 297 -9.35 13.14 16.39
CA ALA A 297 -10.24 13.83 17.34
C ALA A 297 -10.58 15.25 16.92
N LEU A 298 -9.92 15.78 15.89
CA LEU A 298 -10.16 17.17 15.44
C LEU A 298 -11.47 17.33 14.69
#